data_aac0a413ea2a6326233dfefd2a6aa226
#
_entry.id   aac0a413ea2a6326233dfefd2a6aa226
#
_cell.length_a   1.000
_cell.length_b   1.000
_cell.length_c   1.000
_cell.angle_alpha   90.00
_cell.angle_beta   90.00
_cell.angle_gamma   90.00
#
_symmetry.space_group_name_H-M   'P 1'
#
loop_
_entity.id
_entity.type
_entity.pdbx_description
1 polymer ?
#
loop_
_entity_poly.entity_id
_entity_poly.type
_entity_poly.pdbx_seq_one_letter_code
_entity_poly.pdbx_strand_id
1 'polypeptide(L)'
;FPTPVNCRPFEWGADIVTHSTTKYMDGHGAVLGGAIVDGGKFDWMAHAEKFPGLCTPDDSYHGITYAERFGKEGAFITKATAQLMRDFGSMQSPMNAYMLNLGLESLHVRMQRHCANGMAVAEFLESHPKVAYVNYCGLESSPYHALAEKYLPNGSCGVVSFGLAGGREAASIFMKN
;
A
#
# COMPACT_ATOMS: atom_id res chain seq x y z
N PHE A 1 1.86 0.34 0.77
CA PHE A 1 3.08 0.32 1.57
C PHE A 1 2.97 1.20 2.83
N PRO A 2 2.62 2.52 2.75
CA PRO A 2 2.55 3.40 3.92
C PRO A 2 1.45 3.06 4.91
N THR A 3 0.55 2.16 4.60
CA THR A 3 -0.63 1.75 5.37
C THR A 3 -1.70 2.87 5.51
N PRO A 4 -2.94 2.53 5.87
CA PRO A 4 -3.98 3.54 6.12
C PRO A 4 -3.69 4.47 7.32
N VAL A 5 -2.71 4.11 8.17
CA VAL A 5 -2.28 4.98 9.26
C VAL A 5 -1.61 6.24 8.74
N ASN A 6 -0.76 6.11 7.71
CA ASN A 6 0.01 7.23 7.16
C ASN A 6 -0.58 7.83 5.89
N CYS A 7 -1.29 7.04 5.08
CA CYS A 7 -1.85 7.49 3.81
C CYS A 7 -3.23 6.91 3.57
N ARG A 8 -4.19 7.76 3.23
CA ARG A 8 -5.57 7.38 2.92
C ARG A 8 -5.95 7.82 1.50
N PRO A 9 -5.62 7.03 0.47
CA PRO A 9 -5.79 7.44 -0.92
C PRO A 9 -7.23 7.80 -1.32
N PHE A 10 -8.25 7.27 -0.65
CA PHE A 10 -9.65 7.63 -0.88
C PHE A 10 -9.95 9.12 -0.60
N GLU A 11 -9.24 9.73 0.34
CA GLU A 11 -9.37 11.17 0.64
C GLU A 11 -8.79 12.04 -0.48
N TRP A 12 -7.99 11.44 -1.36
CA TRP A 12 -7.32 12.07 -2.49
C TRP A 12 -7.88 11.66 -3.85
N GLY A 13 -9.06 11.02 -3.87
CA GLY A 13 -9.80 10.70 -5.09
C GLY A 13 -9.51 9.32 -5.70
N ALA A 14 -8.81 8.44 -5.00
CA ALA A 14 -8.72 7.05 -5.44
C ALA A 14 -10.07 6.34 -5.30
N ASP A 15 -10.43 5.50 -6.26
CA ASP A 15 -11.64 4.68 -6.22
C ASP A 15 -11.37 3.29 -5.66
N ILE A 16 -10.20 2.72 -5.97
CA ILE A 16 -9.76 1.41 -5.50
C ILE A 16 -8.34 1.53 -4.96
N VAL A 17 -8.07 0.89 -3.82
CA VAL A 17 -6.75 0.83 -3.20
C VAL A 17 -6.33 -0.63 -3.02
N THR A 18 -5.11 -0.94 -3.42
CA THR A 18 -4.50 -2.25 -3.17
C THR A 18 -3.37 -2.13 -2.15
N HIS A 19 -3.32 -3.08 -1.23
CA HIS A 19 -2.26 -3.16 -0.23
C HIS A 19 -1.47 -4.47 -0.37
N SER A 20 -0.15 -4.38 -0.30
CA SER A 20 0.67 -5.54 0.05
C SER A 20 0.64 -5.70 1.57
N THR A 21 -0.18 -6.61 2.07
CA THR A 21 -0.27 -6.88 3.51
C THR A 21 1.00 -7.55 4.05
N THR A 22 1.82 -8.13 3.18
CA THR A 22 3.16 -8.67 3.45
C THR A 22 4.10 -7.70 4.18
N LYS A 23 3.89 -6.39 4.03
CA LYS A 23 4.80 -5.33 4.52
C LYS A 23 4.43 -4.90 5.94
N TYR A 24 4.30 -3.61 6.21
CA TYR A 24 3.99 -3.09 7.55
C TYR A 24 2.69 -3.60 8.15
N MET A 25 1.70 -4.01 7.34
CA MET A 25 0.42 -4.49 7.87
C MET A 25 0.60 -5.79 8.65
N ASP A 26 1.32 -6.78 8.11
CA ASP A 26 1.77 -7.95 8.87
C ASP A 26 2.83 -7.54 9.90
N GLY A 27 3.88 -6.88 9.45
CA GLY A 27 4.93 -6.29 10.29
C GLY A 27 5.91 -7.28 10.93
N HIS A 28 5.76 -8.57 10.68
CA HIS A 28 6.55 -9.64 11.28
C HIS A 28 7.39 -10.41 10.25
N GLY A 29 7.18 -10.14 8.94
CA GLY A 29 7.83 -10.91 7.88
C GLY A 29 7.40 -12.38 7.83
N ALA A 30 6.24 -12.68 8.40
CA ALA A 30 5.77 -14.05 8.58
C ALA A 30 4.90 -14.55 7.43
N VAL A 31 4.12 -13.67 6.79
CA VAL A 31 3.14 -14.06 5.78
C VAL A 31 3.17 -13.17 4.54
N LEU A 32 2.87 -13.77 3.40
CA LEU A 32 2.58 -13.06 2.16
C LEU A 32 1.08 -12.86 2.03
N GLY A 33 0.68 -11.68 1.55
CA GLY A 33 -0.73 -11.41 1.33
C GLY A 33 -0.99 -10.07 0.69
N GLY A 34 -2.24 -9.86 0.31
CA GLY A 34 -2.74 -8.63 -0.28
C GLY A 34 -4.16 -8.33 0.16
N ALA A 35 -4.55 -7.09 0.02
CA ALA A 35 -5.92 -6.66 0.21
C ALA A 35 -6.31 -5.68 -0.90
N ILE A 36 -7.55 -5.79 -1.36
CA ILE A 36 -8.18 -4.84 -2.28
C ILE A 36 -9.30 -4.17 -1.51
N VAL A 37 -9.34 -2.85 -1.55
CA VAL A 37 -10.39 -2.04 -0.91
C VAL A 37 -11.04 -1.18 -1.98
N ASP A 38 -12.36 -1.32 -2.11
CA ASP A 38 -13.17 -0.50 -3.00
C ASP A 38 -13.79 0.65 -2.19
N GLY A 39 -13.70 1.87 -2.71
CA GLY A 39 -14.32 3.04 -2.10
C GLY A 39 -15.84 3.11 -2.28
N GLY A 40 -16.41 2.26 -3.15
CA GLY A 40 -17.84 2.16 -3.39
C GLY A 40 -18.48 3.40 -4.03
N LYS A 41 -17.70 4.26 -4.67
CA LYS A 41 -18.20 5.56 -5.17
C LYS A 41 -18.22 5.68 -6.68
N PHE A 42 -17.44 4.86 -7.38
CA PHE A 42 -17.29 4.96 -8.82
C PHE A 42 -18.56 4.53 -9.56
N ASP A 43 -18.99 5.33 -10.52
CA ASP A 43 -20.17 5.04 -11.34
C ASP A 43 -19.81 4.17 -12.54
N TRP A 44 -19.85 2.85 -12.34
CA TRP A 44 -19.52 1.87 -13.38
C TRP A 44 -20.42 2.02 -14.61
N MET A 45 -21.73 2.22 -14.40
CA MET A 45 -22.72 2.32 -15.49
C MET A 45 -22.53 3.59 -16.32
N ALA A 46 -22.12 4.71 -15.71
CA ALA A 46 -21.79 5.93 -16.45
C ALA A 46 -20.59 5.76 -17.39
N HIS A 47 -19.79 4.70 -17.21
CA HIS A 47 -18.59 4.40 -17.98
C HIS A 47 -18.63 2.97 -18.54
N ALA A 48 -19.82 2.44 -18.82
CA ALA A 48 -20.06 1.03 -19.18
C ALA A 48 -19.21 0.55 -20.37
N GLU A 49 -18.98 1.40 -21.36
CA GLU A 49 -18.14 1.09 -22.53
C GLU A 49 -16.67 0.75 -22.18
N LYS A 50 -16.15 1.32 -21.06
CA LYS A 50 -14.81 1.05 -20.57
C LYS A 50 -14.74 -0.17 -19.66
N PHE A 51 -15.87 -0.53 -19.06
CA PHE A 51 -15.95 -1.59 -18.06
C PHE A 51 -17.01 -2.65 -18.43
N PRO A 52 -16.97 -3.22 -19.65
CA PRO A 52 -17.98 -4.18 -20.07
C PRO A 52 -18.09 -5.37 -19.13
N GLY A 53 -16.99 -5.83 -18.55
CA GLY A 53 -17.00 -6.94 -17.59
C GLY A 53 -17.83 -6.70 -16.32
N LEU A 54 -18.19 -5.46 -15.99
CA LEU A 54 -19.06 -5.12 -14.86
C LEU A 54 -20.46 -4.70 -15.34
N CYS A 55 -20.58 -4.22 -16.57
CA CYS A 55 -21.76 -3.51 -17.08
C CYS A 55 -22.53 -4.26 -18.16
N THR A 56 -22.13 -5.50 -18.48
CA THR A 56 -22.88 -6.40 -19.36
C THR A 56 -23.20 -7.71 -18.65
N PRO A 57 -24.22 -8.48 -19.10
CA PRO A 57 -24.54 -9.79 -18.56
C PRO A 57 -23.33 -10.73 -18.55
N ASP A 58 -23.09 -11.40 -17.43
CA ASP A 58 -21.99 -12.34 -17.24
C ASP A 58 -22.51 -13.77 -17.12
N ASP A 59 -22.32 -14.57 -18.17
CA ASP A 59 -22.78 -15.96 -18.24
C ASP A 59 -22.12 -16.85 -17.18
N SER A 60 -20.91 -16.51 -16.73
CA SER A 60 -20.21 -17.26 -15.67
C SER A 60 -20.80 -17.03 -14.27
N TYR A 61 -21.68 -16.02 -14.14
CA TYR A 61 -22.36 -15.70 -12.88
C TYR A 61 -23.86 -15.44 -13.11
N HIS A 62 -24.58 -16.48 -13.57
CA HIS A 62 -26.04 -16.50 -13.74
C HIS A 62 -26.60 -15.44 -14.72
N GLY A 63 -25.78 -14.93 -15.65
CA GLY A 63 -26.22 -13.92 -16.62
C GLY A 63 -26.51 -12.55 -16.03
N ILE A 64 -26.05 -12.24 -14.81
CA ILE A 64 -26.29 -10.93 -14.19
C ILE A 64 -25.31 -9.86 -14.73
N THR A 65 -25.76 -8.62 -14.65
CA THR A 65 -24.88 -7.43 -14.78
C THR A 65 -24.48 -6.98 -13.38
N TYR A 66 -23.20 -7.07 -13.05
CA TYR A 66 -22.71 -6.79 -11.68
C TYR A 66 -23.05 -5.37 -11.22
N ALA A 67 -22.84 -4.36 -12.09
CA ALA A 67 -23.10 -2.97 -11.73
C ALA A 67 -24.58 -2.67 -11.47
N GLU A 68 -25.49 -3.31 -12.22
CA GLU A 68 -26.93 -3.18 -11.99
C GLU A 68 -27.37 -3.90 -10.72
N ARG A 69 -26.83 -5.11 -10.49
CA ARG A 69 -27.29 -5.98 -9.39
C ARG A 69 -26.75 -5.53 -8.05
N PHE A 70 -25.51 -5.07 -7.99
CA PHE A 70 -24.77 -4.79 -6.74
C PHE A 70 -24.43 -3.31 -6.53
N GLY A 71 -24.78 -2.45 -7.50
CA GLY A 71 -24.54 -1.01 -7.40
C GLY A 71 -23.05 -0.64 -7.39
N LYS A 72 -22.79 0.62 -7.08
CA LYS A 72 -21.42 1.18 -7.00
C LYS A 72 -20.62 0.52 -5.88
N GLU A 73 -21.29 0.23 -4.77
CA GLU A 73 -20.68 -0.26 -3.53
C GLU A 73 -20.23 -1.71 -3.62
N GLY A 74 -20.89 -2.51 -4.47
CA GLY A 74 -20.68 -3.95 -4.46
C GLY A 74 -20.20 -4.58 -5.77
N ALA A 75 -20.39 -3.92 -6.92
CA ALA A 75 -20.14 -4.52 -8.22
C ALA A 75 -18.70 -5.05 -8.39
N PHE A 76 -17.71 -4.21 -8.12
CA PHE A 76 -16.31 -4.57 -8.29
C PHE A 76 -15.87 -5.69 -7.34
N ILE A 77 -16.15 -5.53 -6.05
CA ILE A 77 -15.73 -6.53 -5.03
C ILE A 77 -16.47 -7.84 -5.23
N THR A 78 -17.76 -7.82 -5.59
CA THR A 78 -18.48 -9.06 -5.87
C THR A 78 -17.90 -9.80 -7.06
N LYS A 79 -17.59 -9.11 -8.16
CA LYS A 79 -16.93 -9.74 -9.30
C LYS A 79 -15.55 -10.29 -8.96
N ALA A 80 -14.75 -9.49 -8.26
CA ALA A 80 -13.42 -9.90 -7.82
C ALA A 80 -13.46 -11.17 -6.95
N THR A 81 -14.43 -11.27 -6.05
CA THR A 81 -14.57 -12.40 -5.12
C THR A 81 -15.30 -13.59 -5.73
N ALA A 82 -16.48 -13.35 -6.31
CA ALA A 82 -17.38 -14.42 -6.73
C ALA A 82 -16.99 -15.04 -8.10
N GLN A 83 -16.19 -14.35 -8.88
CA GLN A 83 -15.69 -14.85 -10.16
C GLN A 83 -14.16 -15.01 -10.15
N LEU A 84 -13.41 -13.92 -10.09
CA LEU A 84 -11.95 -13.97 -10.29
C LEU A 84 -11.24 -14.78 -9.20
N MET A 85 -11.53 -14.51 -7.94
CA MET A 85 -10.92 -15.25 -6.82
C MET A 85 -11.37 -16.72 -6.81
N ARG A 86 -12.65 -16.98 -7.08
CA ARG A 86 -13.20 -18.33 -7.23
C ARG A 86 -12.46 -19.13 -8.31
N ASP A 87 -12.28 -18.53 -9.50
CA ASP A 87 -11.77 -19.23 -10.66
C ASP A 87 -10.24 -19.39 -10.62
N PHE A 88 -9.52 -18.40 -10.10
CA PHE A 88 -8.06 -18.44 -9.99
C PHE A 88 -7.54 -18.97 -8.65
N GLY A 89 -8.39 -19.06 -7.64
CA GLY A 89 -7.99 -19.52 -6.32
C GLY A 89 -7.06 -18.55 -5.58
N SER A 90 -7.02 -17.27 -5.98
CA SER A 90 -6.14 -16.25 -5.42
C SER A 90 -6.66 -15.74 -4.08
N MET A 91 -6.69 -16.62 -3.08
CA MET A 91 -7.14 -16.30 -1.72
C MET A 91 -6.04 -16.57 -0.70
N GLN A 92 -6.03 -15.77 0.34
CA GLN A 92 -5.14 -15.96 1.48
C GLN A 92 -5.60 -17.17 2.33
N SER A 93 -4.65 -17.97 2.82
CA SER A 93 -5.01 -19.06 3.74
C SER A 93 -5.60 -18.49 5.04
N PRO A 94 -6.51 -19.20 5.72
CA PRO A 94 -7.07 -18.76 7.00
C PRO A 94 -5.99 -18.48 8.06
N MET A 95 -4.92 -19.29 8.10
CA MET A 95 -3.81 -19.07 9.03
C MET A 95 -3.08 -17.76 8.73
N ASN A 96 -2.80 -17.47 7.45
CA ASN A 96 -2.15 -16.22 7.07
C ASN A 96 -3.05 -15.01 7.37
N ALA A 97 -4.36 -15.13 7.18
CA ALA A 97 -5.32 -14.09 7.54
C ALA A 97 -5.34 -13.83 9.06
N TYR A 98 -5.27 -14.88 9.86
CA TYR A 98 -5.17 -14.78 11.33
C TYR A 98 -3.88 -14.06 11.75
N MET A 99 -2.72 -14.45 11.20
CA MET A 99 -1.44 -13.80 11.51
C MET A 99 -1.44 -12.33 11.08
N LEU A 100 -2.03 -12.01 9.92
CA LEU A 100 -2.20 -10.62 9.50
C LEU A 100 -3.05 -9.82 10.51
N ASN A 101 -4.14 -10.39 11.01
CA ASN A 101 -4.97 -9.72 12.03
C ASN A 101 -4.18 -9.42 13.29
N LEU A 102 -3.32 -10.34 13.76
CA LEU A 102 -2.42 -10.07 14.90
C LEU A 102 -1.47 -8.91 14.60
N GLY A 103 -0.93 -8.85 13.38
CA GLY A 103 -0.09 -7.74 12.94
C GLY A 103 -0.82 -6.40 12.94
N LEU A 104 -2.08 -6.38 12.52
CA LEU A 104 -2.91 -5.17 12.47
C LEU A 104 -3.20 -4.58 13.85
N GLU A 105 -3.30 -5.39 14.90
CA GLU A 105 -3.57 -4.92 16.27
C GLU A 105 -2.54 -3.89 16.76
N SER A 106 -1.27 -4.05 16.38
CA SER A 106 -0.18 -3.13 16.78
C SER A 106 0.21 -2.13 15.69
N LEU A 107 -0.44 -2.15 14.54
CA LEU A 107 -0.03 -1.37 13.36
C LEU A 107 0.12 0.13 13.66
N HIS A 108 -0.84 0.71 14.35
CA HIS A 108 -0.86 2.15 14.64
C HIS A 108 0.32 2.60 15.50
N VAL A 109 0.69 1.83 16.55
CA VAL A 109 1.87 2.11 17.38
C VAL A 109 3.18 1.86 16.65
N ARG A 110 3.24 0.77 15.84
CA ARG A 110 4.45 0.45 15.06
C ARG A 110 4.72 1.53 14.01
N MET A 111 3.69 2.01 13.32
CA MET A 111 3.87 3.04 12.29
C MET A 111 4.41 4.35 12.87
N GLN A 112 3.92 4.79 14.02
CA GLN A 112 4.48 5.96 14.73
C GLN A 112 5.97 5.78 15.01
N ARG A 113 6.37 4.63 15.52
CA ARG A 113 7.77 4.34 15.83
C ARG A 113 8.63 4.21 14.57
N HIS A 114 8.13 3.56 13.52
CA HIS A 114 8.83 3.48 12.25
C HIS A 114 9.07 4.86 11.62
N CYS A 115 8.09 5.75 11.66
CA CYS A 115 8.25 7.11 11.16
C CYS A 115 9.28 7.91 11.95
N ALA A 116 9.21 7.86 13.28
CA ALA A 116 10.16 8.54 14.15
C ALA A 116 11.59 8.00 13.94
N ASN A 117 11.77 6.70 13.87
CA ASN A 117 13.08 6.10 13.63
C ASN A 117 13.60 6.42 12.21
N GLY A 118 12.71 6.39 11.19
CA GLY A 118 13.06 6.73 9.81
C GLY A 118 13.57 8.17 9.69
N MET A 119 12.90 9.12 10.37
CA MET A 119 13.34 10.52 10.41
C MET A 119 14.70 10.66 11.09
N ALA A 120 14.87 10.12 12.29
CA ALA A 120 16.13 10.22 13.03
C ALA A 120 17.31 9.62 12.26
N VAL A 121 17.10 8.49 11.57
CA VAL A 121 18.12 7.88 10.70
C VAL A 121 18.40 8.76 9.49
N ALA A 122 17.38 9.32 8.86
CA ALA A 122 17.56 10.18 7.68
C ALA A 122 18.34 11.45 8.02
N GLU A 123 18.02 12.13 9.12
CA GLU A 123 18.75 13.32 9.63
C GLU A 123 20.21 12.99 9.97
N PHE A 124 20.45 11.87 10.65
CA PHE A 124 21.81 11.41 10.92
C PHE A 124 22.61 11.18 9.65
N LEU A 125 22.01 10.48 8.66
CA LEU A 125 22.69 10.20 7.42
C LEU A 125 22.95 11.46 6.59
N GLU A 126 22.00 12.41 6.59
CA GLU A 126 22.15 13.67 5.83
C GLU A 126 23.34 14.50 6.33
N SER A 127 23.62 14.47 7.64
CA SER A 127 24.76 15.16 8.24
C SER A 127 26.07 14.36 8.21
N HIS A 128 26.04 13.09 7.79
CA HIS A 128 27.20 12.21 7.92
C HIS A 128 28.22 12.40 6.78
N PRO A 129 29.53 12.65 7.07
CA PRO A 129 30.52 13.00 6.05
C PRO A 129 30.82 11.91 5.00
N LYS A 130 30.47 10.66 5.26
CA LYS A 130 30.64 9.55 4.31
C LYS A 130 29.38 9.30 3.47
N VAL A 131 28.33 10.08 3.63
CA VAL A 131 27.08 9.99 2.86
C VAL A 131 27.07 11.08 1.80
N ALA A 132 26.79 10.70 0.56
CA ALA A 132 26.75 11.62 -0.57
C ALA A 132 25.36 12.23 -0.79
N TYR A 133 24.31 11.46 -0.51
CA TYR A 133 22.92 11.92 -0.59
C TYR A 133 22.01 11.01 0.24
N VAL A 134 20.86 11.55 0.64
CA VAL A 134 19.77 10.82 1.31
C VAL A 134 18.46 11.08 0.56
N ASN A 135 17.71 10.02 0.27
CA ASN A 135 16.37 10.11 -0.27
C ASN A 135 15.37 9.70 0.82
N TYR A 136 14.76 10.69 1.43
CA TYR A 136 13.67 10.50 2.38
C TYR A 136 12.74 11.70 2.30
N CYS A 137 11.48 11.48 1.95
CA CYS A 137 10.54 12.57 1.67
C CYS A 137 10.14 13.37 2.92
N GLY A 138 10.45 12.87 4.11
CA GLY A 138 10.24 13.58 5.37
C GLY A 138 11.28 14.67 5.67
N LEU A 139 12.46 14.64 5.04
CA LEU A 139 13.48 15.68 5.23
C LEU A 139 13.04 16.99 4.58
N GLU A 140 13.31 18.12 5.24
CA GLU A 140 13.02 19.46 4.70
C GLU A 140 13.79 19.75 3.39
N SER A 141 14.96 19.18 3.24
CA SER A 141 15.78 19.25 2.02
C SER A 141 15.22 18.46 0.83
N SER A 142 14.26 17.56 1.08
CA SER A 142 13.68 16.74 0.03
C SER A 142 12.81 17.58 -0.92
N PRO A 143 12.97 17.44 -2.25
CA PRO A 143 12.08 18.10 -3.22
C PRO A 143 10.61 17.62 -3.11
N TYR A 144 10.37 16.54 -2.38
CA TYR A 144 9.03 15.96 -2.16
C TYR A 144 8.47 16.25 -0.77
N HIS A 145 9.16 17.05 0.06
CA HIS A 145 8.74 17.32 1.45
C HIS A 145 7.31 17.86 1.54
N ALA A 146 6.99 18.89 0.78
CA ALA A 146 5.63 19.48 0.77
C ALA A 146 4.54 18.49 0.33
N LEU A 147 4.87 17.56 -0.59
CA LEU A 147 3.95 16.49 -0.97
C LEU A 147 3.81 15.43 0.13
N ALA A 148 4.90 15.15 0.84
CA ALA A 148 4.88 14.24 1.98
C ALA A 148 4.00 14.80 3.11
N GLU A 149 4.16 16.07 3.48
CA GLU A 149 3.27 16.71 4.45
C GLU A 149 1.80 16.64 4.05
N LYS A 150 1.51 16.84 2.77
CA LYS A 150 0.14 16.81 2.24
C LYS A 150 -0.46 15.40 2.27
N TYR A 151 0.25 14.39 1.77
CA TYR A 151 -0.29 13.04 1.53
C TYR A 151 0.02 12.03 2.63
N LEU A 152 0.99 12.33 3.48
CA LEU A 152 1.46 11.48 4.58
C LEU A 152 1.49 12.25 5.92
N PRO A 153 0.34 12.82 6.35
CA PRO A 153 0.31 13.74 7.50
C PRO A 153 0.74 13.09 8.82
N ASN A 154 0.75 11.76 8.89
CA ASN A 154 1.12 11.00 10.08
C ASN A 154 2.56 10.45 10.01
N GLY A 155 3.36 10.88 9.02
CA GLY A 155 4.77 10.51 8.87
C GLY A 155 5.10 9.73 7.60
N SER A 156 6.38 9.78 7.23
CA SER A 156 6.91 9.34 5.93
C SER A 156 7.43 7.89 5.90
N CYS A 157 6.96 7.05 6.83
CA CYS A 157 7.37 5.64 6.99
C CYS A 157 8.83 5.48 7.43
N GLY A 158 9.37 4.25 7.30
CA GLY A 158 10.72 3.90 7.76
C GLY A 158 11.65 3.43 6.63
N VAL A 159 11.38 3.83 5.37
CA VAL A 159 12.24 3.47 4.24
C VAL A 159 13.08 4.66 3.84
N VAL A 160 14.39 4.56 4.09
CA VAL A 160 15.38 5.57 3.75
C VAL A 160 16.34 4.96 2.73
N SER A 161 16.61 5.64 1.64
CA SER A 161 17.67 5.27 0.71
C SER A 161 18.76 6.35 0.69
N PHE A 162 20.02 5.93 0.60
CA PHE A 162 21.14 6.85 0.62
C PHE A 162 22.32 6.31 -0.20
N GLY A 163 23.18 7.21 -0.64
CA GLY A 163 24.41 6.88 -1.33
C GLY A 163 25.63 7.21 -0.49
N LEU A 164 26.63 6.30 -0.49
CA LEU A 164 27.90 6.53 0.18
C LEU A 164 28.89 7.28 -0.74
N ALA A 165 29.67 8.19 -0.16
CA ALA A 165 30.67 8.97 -0.91
C ALA A 165 31.74 8.09 -1.58
N GLY A 166 32.06 6.92 -0.99
CA GLY A 166 32.96 5.92 -1.58
C GLY A 166 32.31 5.01 -2.64
N GLY A 167 31.08 5.31 -3.07
CA GLY A 167 30.38 4.60 -4.12
C GLY A 167 30.13 3.12 -3.84
N ARG A 168 30.18 2.29 -4.90
CA ARG A 168 29.83 0.86 -4.83
C ARG A 168 30.71 0.07 -3.85
N GLU A 169 32.01 0.39 -3.79
CA GLU A 169 32.93 -0.31 -2.91
C GLU A 169 32.58 -0.08 -1.43
N ALA A 170 32.37 1.18 -1.05
CA ALA A 170 31.92 1.53 0.31
C ALA A 170 30.57 0.89 0.65
N ALA A 171 29.63 0.89 -0.29
CA ALA A 171 28.33 0.22 -0.11
C ALA A 171 28.49 -1.30 0.09
N SER A 172 29.40 -1.94 -0.65
CA SER A 172 29.68 -3.38 -0.48
C SER A 172 30.28 -3.69 0.89
N ILE A 173 31.17 -2.82 1.40
CA ILE A 173 31.74 -2.97 2.74
C ILE A 173 30.65 -2.78 3.82
N PHE A 174 29.84 -1.74 3.66
CA PHE A 174 28.71 -1.46 4.57
C PHE A 174 27.74 -2.64 4.69
N MET A 175 27.43 -3.30 3.57
CA MET A 175 26.50 -4.44 3.56
C MET A 175 27.06 -5.72 4.20
N LYS A 176 28.38 -5.80 4.41
CA LYS A 176 29.05 -7.00 4.97
C LYS A 176 29.28 -6.89 6.49
N ASN A 177 29.16 -5.70 7.06
CA ASN A 177 29.35 -5.40 8.48
C ASN A 177 28.02 -5.03 9.16
#